data_f06d3e711f231cbe7f9fa9e9ea178ed5
#
_entry.id   f06d3e711f231cbe7f9fa9e9ea178ed5
#
_cell.length_a   1.000
_cell.length_b   1.000
_cell.length_c   1.000
_cell.angle_alpha   90.00
_cell.angle_beta   90.00
_cell.angle_gamma   90.00
#
_symmetry.space_group_name_H-M   'P 1'
#
loop_
_entity.id
_entity.type
_entity.pdbx_description
1 polymer ?
#
loop_
_entity_poly.entity_id
_entity_poly.type
_entity_poly.pdbx_seq_one_letter_code
_entity_poly.pdbx_strand_id
1 'polypeptide(L)'
;MSCSNGKSVVYCLVLLSLAALSAQESATRIAFDTLDAAVIQQRLEMVRLKTSDRRNALENLFREAGCTELSEQRVPGSKEPNVICARDGQESGVITVGAHYDADDHGIGAVDDWSGASLLPSLYQSLEKQARRHRFVFVGFSGEEAGLLGSRGYVKRLSKDDKSLVRAMVNLECLGLTPPKVWTHRADKRLSDAYLDVANALHVPPVGVNVENVGDDDSHAFLNAKIPVITIHSVTQETWPVLHSRRDQLQAINPAYYYTAYRVVATYLAYLDTRLP
;
A
#
# COMPACT_ATOMS: atom_id res chain seq x y z
N MET A 1 -35.65 3.01 -87.50
CA MET A 1 -36.85 2.69 -86.74
C MET A 1 -36.65 1.35 -86.06
N SER A 2 -36.31 1.35 -84.85
CA SER A 2 -36.39 0.21 -83.94
C SER A 2 -36.02 0.59 -82.55
N CYS A 3 -37.02 0.68 -81.69
CA CYS A 3 -36.82 0.90 -80.27
C CYS A 3 -36.30 -0.36 -79.59
N SER A 4 -35.19 -0.30 -78.94
CA SER A 4 -34.67 -1.34 -78.07
C SER A 4 -34.85 -0.91 -76.60
N ASN A 5 -35.73 -1.64 -75.89
CA ASN A 5 -35.96 -1.50 -74.48
C ASN A 5 -34.81 -2.11 -73.70
N GLY A 6 -33.98 -1.27 -73.08
CA GLY A 6 -33.00 -1.71 -72.12
C GLY A 6 -33.54 -1.60 -70.72
N LYS A 7 -33.73 -2.70 -70.01
CA LYS A 7 -34.05 -2.75 -68.58
C LYS A 7 -32.82 -2.51 -67.79
N SER A 8 -32.71 -1.34 -67.13
CA SER A 8 -31.67 -1.05 -66.15
C SER A 8 -32.00 -1.75 -64.83
N VAL A 9 -31.17 -2.70 -64.43
CA VAL A 9 -31.21 -3.31 -63.09
C VAL A 9 -30.40 -2.42 -62.16
N VAL A 10 -31.08 -1.75 -61.23
CA VAL A 10 -30.44 -0.98 -60.18
C VAL A 10 -30.10 -1.93 -59.03
N TYR A 11 -28.80 -2.19 -58.82
CA TYR A 11 -28.30 -2.89 -57.63
C TYR A 11 -28.24 -1.88 -56.47
N CYS A 12 -29.14 -2.08 -55.49
CA CYS A 12 -29.10 -1.35 -54.23
C CYS A 12 -28.04 -2.00 -53.32
N LEU A 13 -26.86 -1.40 -53.22
CA LEU A 13 -25.84 -1.77 -52.25
C LEU A 13 -26.29 -1.29 -50.88
N VAL A 14 -26.79 -2.23 -50.05
CA VAL A 14 -27.02 -1.97 -48.62
C VAL A 14 -25.67 -2.06 -47.91
N LEU A 15 -25.07 -0.89 -47.64
CA LEU A 15 -23.94 -0.77 -46.74
C LEU A 15 -24.44 -0.98 -45.30
N LEU A 16 -24.27 -2.22 -44.78
CA LEU A 16 -24.36 -2.47 -43.36
C LEU A 16 -23.15 -1.82 -42.70
N SER A 17 -23.33 -0.62 -42.18
CA SER A 17 -22.38 -0.02 -41.23
C SER A 17 -22.44 -0.82 -39.91
N LEU A 18 -21.49 -1.73 -39.73
CA LEU A 18 -21.16 -2.26 -38.40
C LEU A 18 -20.70 -1.10 -37.54
N ALA A 19 -21.62 -0.55 -36.74
CA ALA A 19 -21.27 0.29 -35.64
C ALA A 19 -20.45 -0.58 -34.64
N ALA A 20 -19.13 -0.43 -34.68
CA ALA A 20 -18.29 -0.92 -33.60
C ALA A 20 -18.72 -0.16 -32.34
N LEU A 21 -19.48 -0.83 -31.46
CA LEU A 21 -19.61 -0.39 -30.08
C LEU A 21 -18.20 -0.47 -29.50
N SER A 22 -17.48 0.65 -29.51
CA SER A 22 -16.35 0.84 -28.63
C SER A 22 -16.93 0.81 -27.21
N ALA A 23 -16.74 -0.28 -26.51
CA ALA A 23 -16.89 -0.30 -25.06
C ALA A 23 -15.89 0.74 -24.53
N GLN A 24 -16.38 1.93 -24.28
CA GLN A 24 -15.66 2.96 -23.58
C GLN A 24 -15.55 2.43 -22.17
N GLU A 25 -14.39 1.81 -21.83
CA GLU A 25 -14.08 1.49 -20.45
C GLU A 25 -14.26 2.78 -19.65
N SER A 26 -15.28 2.83 -18.82
CA SER A 26 -15.51 3.96 -17.95
C SER A 26 -14.31 4.06 -17.03
N ALA A 27 -13.48 5.09 -17.22
CA ALA A 27 -12.32 5.32 -16.37
C ALA A 27 -12.78 5.35 -14.91
N THR A 28 -12.30 4.41 -14.12
CA THR A 28 -12.60 4.36 -12.68
C THR A 28 -12.04 5.62 -12.05
N ARG A 29 -12.92 6.50 -11.56
CA ARG A 29 -12.50 7.68 -10.80
C ARG A 29 -12.14 7.27 -9.39
N ILE A 30 -10.87 7.45 -9.02
CA ILE A 30 -10.37 7.28 -7.64
C ILE A 30 -10.27 8.66 -7.01
N ALA A 31 -10.74 8.79 -5.78
CA ALA A 31 -10.69 10.05 -5.03
C ALA A 31 -9.87 9.88 -3.76
N PHE A 32 -8.86 10.71 -3.58
CA PHE A 32 -8.05 10.84 -2.37
C PHE A 32 -7.36 12.21 -2.35
N ASP A 33 -6.96 12.68 -1.18
CA ASP A 33 -6.24 13.94 -1.05
C ASP A 33 -4.73 13.71 -1.15
N THR A 34 -4.07 14.37 -2.07
CA THR A 34 -2.60 14.31 -2.17
C THR A 34 -1.99 15.32 -1.20
N LEU A 35 -1.08 14.84 -0.34
CA LEU A 35 -0.28 15.69 0.54
C LEU A 35 0.97 16.18 -0.18
N ASP A 36 1.43 17.37 0.18
CA ASP A 36 2.67 17.93 -0.34
C ASP A 36 3.91 17.13 0.08
N ALA A 37 4.93 17.12 -0.79
CA ALA A 37 6.18 16.43 -0.51
C ALA A 37 6.87 16.91 0.77
N ALA A 38 6.70 18.20 1.10
CA ALA A 38 7.24 18.76 2.34
C ALA A 38 6.61 18.15 3.60
N VAL A 39 5.30 17.87 3.58
CA VAL A 39 4.60 17.21 4.69
C VAL A 39 5.11 15.77 4.86
N ILE A 40 5.26 15.04 3.76
CA ILE A 40 5.77 13.67 3.77
C ILE A 40 7.20 13.61 4.29
N GLN A 41 8.05 14.54 3.85
CA GLN A 41 9.43 14.65 4.32
C GLN A 41 9.50 15.01 5.80
N GLN A 42 8.71 15.99 6.26
CA GLN A 42 8.66 16.39 7.66
C GLN A 42 8.29 15.24 8.60
N ARG A 43 7.33 14.38 8.19
CA ARG A 43 6.93 13.21 8.97
C ARG A 43 8.02 12.15 9.03
N LEU A 44 8.74 11.94 7.94
CA LEU A 44 9.91 11.05 7.90
C LEU A 44 11.00 11.53 8.89
N GLU A 45 11.25 12.84 8.95
CA GLU A 45 12.26 13.44 9.84
C GLU A 45 11.91 13.33 11.33
N MET A 46 10.71 12.87 11.66
CA MET A 46 10.30 12.58 13.04
C MET A 46 10.87 11.28 13.60
N VAL A 47 11.74 10.56 12.86
CA VAL A 47 12.41 9.35 13.34
C VAL A 47 13.09 9.57 14.71
N ARG A 48 13.04 8.56 15.57
CA ARG A 48 13.63 8.60 16.92
C ARG A 48 14.48 7.35 17.14
N LEU A 49 15.43 7.42 18.08
CA LEU A 49 16.30 6.28 18.40
C LEU A 49 15.58 5.21 19.24
N LYS A 50 14.79 5.64 20.22
CA LYS A 50 14.10 4.71 21.12
C LYS A 50 12.75 4.32 20.56
N THR A 51 12.41 3.04 20.61
CA THR A 51 11.11 2.51 20.16
C THR A 51 9.93 3.19 20.86
N SER A 52 10.03 3.47 22.17
CA SER A 52 8.99 4.22 22.89
C SER A 52 8.77 5.63 22.34
N ASP A 53 9.85 6.31 21.94
CA ASP A 53 9.75 7.66 21.38
C ASP A 53 9.20 7.62 19.94
N ARG A 54 9.49 6.54 19.18
CA ARG A 54 8.88 6.27 17.86
C ARG A 54 7.38 6.03 18.00
N ARG A 55 6.97 5.20 18.97
CA ARG A 55 5.55 5.00 19.26
C ARG A 55 4.85 6.35 19.50
N ASN A 56 5.40 7.17 20.41
CA ASN A 56 4.82 8.48 20.74
C ASN A 56 4.77 9.40 19.51
N ALA A 57 5.83 9.39 18.68
CA ALA A 57 5.86 10.15 17.43
C ALA A 57 4.77 9.66 16.45
N LEU A 58 4.64 8.35 16.25
CA LEU A 58 3.65 7.77 15.36
C LEU A 58 2.22 8.09 15.80
N GLU A 59 1.93 7.96 17.11
CA GLU A 59 0.62 8.34 17.65
C GLU A 59 0.31 9.83 17.44
N ASN A 60 1.28 10.71 17.68
CA ASN A 60 1.11 12.14 17.45
C ASN A 60 0.84 12.43 15.97
N LEU A 61 1.58 11.81 15.06
CA LEU A 61 1.33 11.93 13.62
C LEU A 61 -0.06 11.46 13.21
N PHE A 62 -0.58 10.37 13.82
CA PHE A 62 -1.95 9.94 13.58
C PHE A 62 -2.98 10.95 14.11
N ARG A 63 -2.76 11.53 15.31
CA ARG A 63 -3.64 12.58 15.86
C ARG A 63 -3.64 13.83 14.98
N GLU A 64 -2.48 14.27 14.51
CA GLU A 64 -2.32 15.39 13.57
C GLU A 64 -3.00 15.11 12.22
N ALA A 65 -2.98 13.84 11.77
CA ALA A 65 -3.66 13.40 10.56
C ALA A 65 -5.19 13.31 10.72
N GLY A 66 -5.73 13.55 11.92
CA GLY A 66 -7.17 13.53 12.18
C GLY A 66 -7.72 12.15 12.59
N CYS A 67 -6.87 11.21 13.00
CA CYS A 67 -7.31 9.89 13.45
C CYS A 67 -8.17 9.98 14.71
N THR A 68 -9.43 9.57 14.61
CA THR A 68 -10.39 9.56 15.71
C THR A 68 -10.48 8.21 16.42
N GLU A 69 -10.13 7.12 15.73
CA GLU A 69 -10.12 5.75 16.27
C GLU A 69 -8.66 5.28 16.48
N LEU A 70 -7.90 6.04 17.28
CA LEU A 70 -6.55 5.67 17.67
C LEU A 70 -6.56 4.79 18.90
N SER A 71 -5.89 3.65 18.85
CA SER A 71 -5.80 2.69 19.95
C SER A 71 -4.47 1.97 20.00
N GLU A 72 -4.15 1.40 21.15
CA GLU A 72 -2.99 0.54 21.36
C GLU A 72 -3.42 -0.92 21.52
N GLN A 73 -2.63 -1.83 20.95
CA GLN A 73 -2.80 -3.25 21.17
C GLN A 73 -1.54 -3.83 21.81
N ARG A 74 -1.65 -4.32 23.05
CA ARG A 74 -0.54 -4.97 23.75
C ARG A 74 0.02 -6.14 22.92
N VAL A 75 1.34 -6.18 22.76
CA VAL A 75 2.08 -7.23 22.05
C VAL A 75 2.81 -8.12 23.07
N PRO A 76 2.45 -9.42 23.18
CA PRO A 76 3.17 -10.35 24.05
C PRO A 76 4.62 -10.49 23.59
N GLY A 77 5.56 -10.26 24.51
CA GLY A 77 7.00 -10.35 24.23
C GLY A 77 7.64 -9.04 23.79
N SER A 78 6.88 -8.06 23.33
CA SER A 78 7.37 -6.70 23.12
C SER A 78 7.11 -5.81 24.33
N LYS A 79 7.96 -4.81 24.53
CA LYS A 79 7.78 -3.75 25.55
C LYS A 79 6.76 -2.72 25.11
N GLU A 80 6.62 -2.52 23.81
CA GLU A 80 5.76 -1.53 23.19
C GLU A 80 4.55 -2.20 22.52
N PRO A 81 3.38 -1.54 22.46
CA PRO A 81 2.19 -2.05 21.82
C PRO A 81 2.21 -1.84 20.30
N ASN A 82 1.33 -2.51 19.55
CA ASN A 82 0.97 -2.03 18.22
C ASN A 82 0.17 -0.72 18.35
N VAL A 83 0.42 0.22 17.45
CA VAL A 83 -0.35 1.46 17.30
C VAL A 83 -1.34 1.29 16.17
N ILE A 84 -2.63 1.45 16.44
CA ILE A 84 -3.70 1.17 15.48
C ILE A 84 -4.55 2.41 15.29
N CYS A 85 -4.68 2.86 14.05
CA CYS A 85 -5.66 3.85 13.64
C CYS A 85 -6.62 3.24 12.64
N ALA A 86 -7.92 3.33 12.92
CA ALA A 86 -8.92 2.77 12.04
C ALA A 86 -9.84 3.86 11.48
N ARG A 87 -10.45 3.56 10.36
CA ARG A 87 -11.47 4.36 9.70
C ARG A 87 -12.54 3.45 9.12
N ASP A 88 -13.79 3.68 9.49
CA ASP A 88 -14.91 2.90 8.99
C ASP A 88 -15.15 3.12 7.50
N GLY A 89 -15.61 2.06 6.84
CA GLY A 89 -16.15 2.04 5.50
C GLY A 89 -17.67 1.85 5.52
N GLN A 90 -18.25 1.81 4.35
CA GLN A 90 -19.69 1.57 4.15
C GLN A 90 -20.03 0.08 4.11
N GLU A 91 -19.05 -0.77 3.89
CA GLU A 91 -19.15 -2.22 3.78
C GLU A 91 -18.31 -2.90 4.87
N SER A 92 -18.51 -4.19 5.08
CA SER A 92 -17.84 -4.96 6.14
C SER A 92 -16.41 -5.40 5.78
N GLY A 93 -15.97 -5.23 4.54
CA GLY A 93 -14.61 -5.60 4.13
C GLY A 93 -13.54 -4.71 4.77
N VAL A 94 -12.39 -5.27 5.09
CA VAL A 94 -11.28 -4.59 5.76
C VAL A 94 -10.04 -4.60 4.86
N ILE A 95 -9.39 -3.45 4.72
CA ILE A 95 -8.05 -3.30 4.15
C ILE A 95 -7.12 -2.91 5.30
N THR A 96 -6.18 -3.78 5.63
CA THR A 96 -5.13 -3.51 6.63
C THR A 96 -3.90 -2.95 5.91
N VAL A 97 -3.34 -1.87 6.44
CA VAL A 97 -2.08 -1.27 5.97
C VAL A 97 -1.11 -1.26 7.14
N GLY A 98 0.04 -1.88 6.99
CA GLY A 98 0.99 -2.05 8.09
C GLY A 98 2.41 -1.65 7.73
N ALA A 99 3.18 -1.33 8.76
CA ALA A 99 4.61 -1.10 8.77
C ALA A 99 5.11 -1.27 10.20
N HIS A 100 6.36 -1.65 10.43
CA HIS A 100 6.86 -1.68 11.78
C HIS A 100 7.53 -0.36 12.18
N TYR A 101 7.54 -0.07 13.48
CA TYR A 101 8.12 1.16 14.00
C TYR A 101 9.30 0.96 14.95
N ASP A 102 9.57 -0.29 15.35
CA ASP A 102 10.82 -0.63 16.03
C ASP A 102 12.00 -0.63 15.05
N ALA A 103 13.19 -0.85 15.50
CA ALA A 103 14.39 -0.89 14.69
C ALA A 103 15.43 -1.80 15.29
N ASP A 104 16.30 -2.31 14.44
CA ASP A 104 17.54 -2.96 14.81
C ASP A 104 18.51 -2.01 15.54
N ASP A 105 19.43 -2.56 16.33
CA ASP A 105 20.36 -1.79 17.18
C ASP A 105 21.53 -1.15 16.39
N HIS A 106 21.68 -1.40 15.08
CA HIS A 106 22.85 -1.01 14.32
C HIS A 106 22.74 0.36 13.64
N GLY A 107 21.55 0.83 13.33
CA GLY A 107 21.26 2.12 12.70
C GLY A 107 20.27 2.96 13.48
N ILE A 108 19.77 4.03 12.86
CA ILE A 108 18.61 4.73 13.42
C ILE A 108 17.30 4.15 12.89
N GLY A 109 17.33 3.12 12.00
CA GLY A 109 16.14 2.53 11.41
C GLY A 109 15.25 3.56 10.68
N ALA A 110 15.88 4.45 9.93
CA ALA A 110 15.14 5.43 9.15
C ALA A 110 14.50 4.80 7.92
N VAL A 111 15.23 3.90 7.28
CA VAL A 111 14.76 3.09 6.15
C VAL A 111 13.94 1.91 6.66
N ASP A 112 14.47 1.18 7.62
CA ASP A 112 13.96 -0.06 8.19
C ASP A 112 13.43 0.16 9.63
N ASP A 113 12.13 0.40 9.89
CA ASP A 113 11.12 0.72 8.88
C ASP A 113 10.34 1.98 9.27
N TRP A 114 11.05 3.02 9.81
CA TRP A 114 10.38 4.30 10.03
C TRP A 114 9.83 4.89 8.73
N SER A 115 10.44 4.54 7.59
CA SER A 115 9.99 5.00 6.27
C SER A 115 8.58 4.49 5.94
N GLY A 116 8.24 3.26 6.26
CA GLY A 116 6.89 2.74 6.16
C GLY A 116 5.98 3.30 7.25
N ALA A 117 6.42 3.24 8.52
CA ALA A 117 5.62 3.67 9.67
C ALA A 117 5.16 5.13 9.57
N SER A 118 6.06 6.06 9.18
CA SER A 118 5.71 7.48 9.05
C SER A 118 4.79 7.80 7.87
N LEU A 119 4.65 6.88 6.89
CA LEU A 119 3.66 7.02 5.83
C LEU A 119 2.24 6.66 6.27
N LEU A 120 2.06 5.77 7.26
CA LEU A 120 0.73 5.33 7.70
C LEU A 120 -0.22 6.50 8.03
N PRO A 121 0.18 7.50 8.85
CA PRO A 121 -0.65 8.69 9.10
C PRO A 121 -0.92 9.52 7.84
N SER A 122 0.04 9.58 6.92
CA SER A 122 -0.11 10.32 5.67
C SER A 122 -1.13 9.65 4.74
N LEU A 123 -1.11 8.34 4.67
CA LEU A 123 -2.06 7.54 3.90
C LEU A 123 -3.47 7.63 4.51
N TYR A 124 -3.58 7.56 5.85
CA TYR A 124 -4.85 7.81 6.54
C TYR A 124 -5.44 9.17 6.15
N GLN A 125 -4.64 10.24 6.27
CA GLN A 125 -5.08 11.62 5.96
C GLN A 125 -5.49 11.76 4.49
N SER A 126 -4.79 11.08 3.56
CA SER A 126 -5.13 11.10 2.13
C SER A 126 -6.49 10.47 1.82
N LEU A 127 -6.91 9.51 2.63
CA LEU A 127 -8.15 8.76 2.43
C LEU A 127 -9.31 9.28 3.29
N GLU A 128 -9.04 10.10 4.29
CA GLU A 128 -9.97 10.41 5.38
C GLU A 128 -11.22 11.15 4.90
N LYS A 129 -11.10 12.14 4.01
CA LYS A 129 -12.22 12.99 3.60
C LYS A 129 -13.19 12.33 2.62
N GLN A 130 -12.79 11.26 1.97
CA GLN A 130 -13.60 10.60 0.95
C GLN A 130 -14.36 9.41 1.55
N ALA A 131 -15.62 9.22 1.17
CA ALA A 131 -16.37 8.02 1.54
C ALA A 131 -15.65 6.77 1.01
N ARG A 132 -15.47 5.76 1.86
CA ARG A 132 -14.80 4.50 1.55
C ARG A 132 -15.77 3.33 1.60
N ARG A 133 -15.58 2.37 0.72
CA ARG A 133 -16.33 1.11 0.76
C ARG A 133 -15.86 0.27 1.93
N HIS A 134 -14.55 0.04 2.02
CA HIS A 134 -13.93 -0.81 3.03
C HIS A 134 -13.52 -0.02 4.27
N ARG A 135 -13.54 -0.71 5.41
CA ARG A 135 -12.84 -0.24 6.62
C ARG A 135 -11.34 -0.29 6.37
N PHE A 136 -10.64 0.81 6.62
CA PHE A 136 -9.18 0.86 6.62
C PHE A 136 -8.66 0.76 8.05
N VAL A 137 -7.66 -0.11 8.25
CA VAL A 137 -6.97 -0.27 9.54
C VAL A 137 -5.48 -0.09 9.30
N PHE A 138 -4.93 1.00 9.80
CA PHE A 138 -3.51 1.32 9.74
C PHE A 138 -2.85 0.83 11.02
N VAL A 139 -1.80 0.02 10.91
CA VAL A 139 -1.14 -0.62 12.05
C VAL A 139 0.36 -0.37 12.01
N GLY A 140 0.87 0.40 12.99
CA GLY A 140 2.29 0.41 13.32
C GLY A 140 2.60 -0.81 14.18
N PHE A 141 3.30 -1.79 13.63
CA PHE A 141 3.68 -3.00 14.35
C PHE A 141 4.88 -2.75 15.26
N SER A 142 4.92 -3.46 16.39
CA SER A 142 6.01 -3.42 17.37
C SER A 142 6.67 -4.78 17.47
N GLY A 143 8.01 -4.80 17.53
CA GLY A 143 8.77 -6.02 17.73
C GLY A 143 8.84 -6.90 16.46
N GLU A 144 8.89 -6.28 15.31
CA GLU A 144 9.17 -6.94 14.05
C GLU A 144 10.57 -7.55 14.09
N GLU A 145 11.57 -6.75 14.45
CA GLU A 145 12.99 -7.10 14.62
C GLU A 145 13.24 -8.21 15.67
N ALA A 146 12.30 -8.37 16.59
CA ALA A 146 12.30 -9.45 17.57
C ALA A 146 11.54 -10.72 17.10
N GLY A 147 11.21 -10.80 15.82
CA GLY A 147 10.57 -11.96 15.18
C GLY A 147 9.08 -11.79 14.95
N LEU A 148 8.66 -10.68 14.35
CA LEU A 148 7.29 -10.38 13.91
C LEU A 148 6.26 -10.42 15.06
N LEU A 149 6.66 -9.99 16.26
CA LEU A 149 5.81 -10.12 17.46
C LEU A 149 4.49 -9.37 17.31
N GLY A 150 4.53 -8.16 16.73
CA GLY A 150 3.41 -7.28 16.54
C GLY A 150 2.37 -7.85 15.60
N SER A 151 2.77 -8.18 14.39
CA SER A 151 1.86 -8.73 13.37
C SER A 151 1.29 -10.08 13.75
N ARG A 152 2.10 -10.98 14.32
CA ARG A 152 1.64 -12.27 14.86
C ARG A 152 0.64 -12.06 15.99
N GLY A 153 0.92 -11.12 16.90
CA GLY A 153 0.00 -10.76 17.99
C GLY A 153 -1.31 -10.18 17.47
N TYR A 154 -1.25 -9.33 16.45
CA TYR A 154 -2.41 -8.74 15.80
C TYR A 154 -3.31 -9.82 15.17
N VAL A 155 -2.74 -10.64 14.28
CA VAL A 155 -3.47 -11.70 13.57
C VAL A 155 -4.04 -12.75 14.52
N LYS A 156 -3.33 -13.09 15.60
CA LYS A 156 -3.81 -14.03 16.62
C LYS A 156 -5.06 -13.55 17.33
N ARG A 157 -5.25 -12.24 17.48
CA ARG A 157 -6.44 -11.66 18.14
C ARG A 157 -7.65 -11.53 17.23
N LEU A 158 -7.46 -11.57 15.93
CA LEU A 158 -8.58 -11.60 14.98
C LEU A 158 -9.35 -12.92 15.16
N SER A 159 -10.65 -12.83 15.34
CA SER A 159 -11.54 -13.98 15.29
C SER A 159 -11.51 -14.63 13.90
N LYS A 160 -12.12 -15.79 13.75
CA LYS A 160 -12.27 -16.42 12.42
C LYS A 160 -13.09 -15.53 11.47
N ASP A 161 -14.14 -14.91 12.02
CA ASP A 161 -15.03 -14.06 11.24
C ASP A 161 -14.30 -12.76 10.84
N ASP A 162 -13.57 -12.10 11.75
CA ASP A 162 -12.76 -10.92 11.42
C ASP A 162 -11.73 -11.22 10.34
N LYS A 163 -11.02 -12.36 10.42
CA LYS A 163 -10.06 -12.78 9.37
C LYS A 163 -10.73 -12.93 8.01
N SER A 164 -11.97 -13.42 7.98
CA SER A 164 -12.73 -13.58 6.73
C SER A 164 -13.14 -12.24 6.11
N LEU A 165 -13.18 -11.17 6.89
CA LEU A 165 -13.47 -9.81 6.41
C LEU A 165 -12.23 -9.09 5.86
N VAL A 166 -11.01 -9.50 6.24
CA VAL A 166 -9.79 -8.85 5.71
C VAL A 166 -9.61 -9.21 4.24
N ARG A 167 -9.78 -8.22 3.37
CA ARG A 167 -9.66 -8.35 1.91
C ARG A 167 -8.24 -8.22 1.41
N ALA A 168 -7.43 -7.44 2.12
CA ALA A 168 -6.02 -7.22 1.81
C ALA A 168 -5.22 -6.82 3.06
N MET A 169 -3.96 -7.26 3.11
CA MET A 169 -2.91 -6.67 3.93
C MET A 169 -1.85 -6.08 3.00
N VAL A 170 -1.67 -4.77 3.09
CA VAL A 170 -0.64 -4.02 2.37
C VAL A 170 0.47 -3.69 3.37
N ASN A 171 1.59 -4.37 3.27
CA ASN A 171 2.78 -4.09 4.07
C ASN A 171 3.66 -3.06 3.36
N LEU A 172 4.12 -2.06 4.10
CA LEU A 172 5.11 -1.09 3.65
C LEU A 172 6.43 -1.43 4.33
N GLU A 173 7.52 -1.44 3.56
CA GLU A 173 8.80 -1.98 4.04
C GLU A 173 9.98 -1.26 3.40
N CYS A 174 10.86 -0.67 4.20
CA CYS A 174 12.15 -0.14 3.73
C CYS A 174 12.02 0.78 2.50
N LEU A 175 11.25 1.88 2.60
CA LEU A 175 10.94 2.75 1.48
C LEU A 175 11.98 3.85 1.23
N GLY A 176 12.08 4.30 -0.02
CA GLY A 176 12.86 5.47 -0.43
C GLY A 176 14.30 5.21 -0.87
N LEU A 177 14.82 3.99 -0.79
CA LEU A 177 16.16 3.64 -1.33
C LEU A 177 16.19 3.68 -2.85
N THR A 178 15.12 3.20 -3.48
CA THR A 178 14.88 3.18 -4.91
C THR A 178 13.40 3.43 -5.19
N PRO A 179 12.92 3.55 -6.43
CA PRO A 179 11.49 3.54 -6.72
C PRO A 179 10.79 2.33 -6.11
N PRO A 180 9.50 2.44 -5.70
CA PRO A 180 8.79 1.37 -5.02
C PRO A 180 8.67 0.11 -5.89
N LYS A 181 8.75 -1.04 -5.25
CA LYS A 181 8.71 -2.39 -5.81
C LYS A 181 7.74 -3.27 -5.04
N VAL A 182 7.41 -4.41 -5.60
CA VAL A 182 6.59 -5.44 -4.96
C VAL A 182 7.41 -6.69 -4.69
N TRP A 183 7.28 -7.27 -3.50
CA TRP A 183 7.79 -8.61 -3.22
C TRP A 183 6.90 -9.65 -3.89
N THR A 184 7.33 -10.15 -5.04
CA THR A 184 6.46 -10.90 -5.96
C THR A 184 6.10 -12.30 -5.48
N HIS A 185 6.99 -12.99 -4.76
CA HIS A 185 6.77 -14.40 -4.41
C HIS A 185 5.57 -14.60 -3.46
N ARG A 186 5.34 -13.66 -2.56
CA ARG A 186 4.27 -13.73 -1.54
C ARG A 186 3.00 -12.95 -1.93
N ALA A 187 3.09 -12.09 -2.91
CA ALA A 187 2.00 -11.19 -3.24
C ALA A 187 0.79 -11.95 -3.83
N ASP A 188 -0.40 -11.67 -3.32
CA ASP A 188 -1.65 -12.10 -3.95
C ASP A 188 -1.74 -11.54 -5.37
N LYS A 189 -2.15 -12.38 -6.32
CA LYS A 189 -2.20 -12.01 -7.73
C LYS A 189 -3.10 -10.80 -8.00
N ARG A 190 -4.28 -10.72 -7.37
CA ARG A 190 -5.22 -9.62 -7.57
C ARG A 190 -4.65 -8.30 -7.03
N LEU A 191 -3.94 -8.37 -5.90
CA LEU A 191 -3.27 -7.22 -5.31
C LEU A 191 -2.12 -6.75 -6.20
N SER A 192 -1.35 -7.68 -6.77
CA SER A 192 -0.26 -7.38 -7.70
C SER A 192 -0.78 -6.78 -9.01
N ASP A 193 -1.84 -7.34 -9.59
CA ASP A 193 -2.45 -6.82 -10.82
C ASP A 193 -2.94 -5.37 -10.59
N ALA A 194 -3.61 -5.10 -9.47
CA ALA A 194 -4.05 -3.76 -9.10
C ALA A 194 -2.86 -2.78 -8.89
N TYR A 195 -1.75 -3.27 -8.33
CA TYR A 195 -0.53 -2.45 -8.22
C TYR A 195 0.04 -2.10 -9.59
N LEU A 196 0.08 -3.06 -10.52
CA LEU A 196 0.53 -2.83 -11.90
C LEU A 196 -0.32 -1.79 -12.61
N ASP A 197 -1.65 -1.85 -12.47
CA ASP A 197 -2.57 -0.85 -13.04
C ASP A 197 -2.22 0.56 -12.55
N VAL A 198 -2.03 0.71 -11.25
CA VAL A 198 -1.69 2.00 -10.63
C VAL A 198 -0.30 2.50 -11.03
N ALA A 199 0.71 1.62 -11.00
CA ALA A 199 2.07 1.98 -11.37
C ALA A 199 2.13 2.46 -12.83
N ASN A 200 1.45 1.76 -13.74
CA ASN A 200 1.33 2.16 -15.14
C ASN A 200 0.61 3.52 -15.30
N ALA A 201 -0.50 3.73 -14.59
CA ALA A 201 -1.25 5.00 -14.64
C ALA A 201 -0.42 6.19 -14.12
N LEU A 202 0.46 5.96 -13.16
CA LEU A 202 1.36 6.97 -12.60
C LEU A 202 2.70 7.08 -13.33
N HIS A 203 2.93 6.28 -14.38
CA HIS A 203 4.20 6.20 -15.10
C HIS A 203 5.39 5.85 -14.21
N VAL A 204 5.16 5.05 -13.17
CA VAL A 204 6.19 4.49 -12.31
C VAL A 204 6.51 3.08 -12.80
N PRO A 205 7.78 2.76 -13.10
CA PRO A 205 8.12 1.42 -13.56
C PRO A 205 7.65 0.35 -12.57
N PRO A 206 6.78 -0.59 -12.96
CA PRO A 206 6.34 -1.67 -12.10
C PRO A 206 7.47 -2.70 -11.99
N VAL A 207 8.19 -2.71 -10.88
CA VAL A 207 9.29 -3.66 -10.65
C VAL A 207 8.88 -4.65 -9.57
N GLY A 208 8.97 -5.93 -9.91
CA GLY A 208 8.86 -7.03 -8.95
C GLY A 208 10.24 -7.54 -8.55
N VAL A 209 10.46 -7.77 -7.28
CA VAL A 209 11.71 -8.35 -6.75
C VAL A 209 11.34 -9.46 -5.78
N ASN A 210 12.06 -10.57 -5.83
CA ASN A 210 11.95 -11.62 -4.83
C ASN A 210 13.08 -11.49 -3.81
N VAL A 211 12.72 -11.23 -2.56
CA VAL A 211 13.67 -11.09 -1.43
C VAL A 211 13.54 -12.23 -0.40
N GLU A 212 12.88 -13.34 -0.73
CA GLU A 212 12.53 -14.42 0.19
C GLU A 212 13.74 -15.06 0.92
N ASN A 213 14.91 -15.03 0.31
CA ASN A 213 16.12 -15.62 0.90
C ASN A 213 16.93 -14.65 1.78
N VAL A 214 16.44 -13.41 1.94
CA VAL A 214 17.20 -12.36 2.62
C VAL A 214 16.47 -11.74 3.82
N GLY A 215 15.18 -12.01 3.99
CA GLY A 215 14.43 -11.49 5.13
C GLY A 215 13.00 -12.04 5.22
N ASP A 216 12.31 -11.58 6.22
CA ASP A 216 10.88 -11.78 6.44
C ASP A 216 10.26 -10.42 6.76
N ASP A 217 8.94 -10.31 6.79
CA ASP A 217 8.24 -9.08 7.12
C ASP A 217 6.87 -9.36 7.78
N ASP A 218 6.20 -8.33 8.24
CA ASP A 218 4.92 -8.44 8.94
C ASP A 218 3.79 -9.06 8.10
N SER A 219 3.89 -9.04 6.77
CA SER A 219 2.90 -9.70 5.89
C SER A 219 2.85 -11.21 6.09
N HIS A 220 3.95 -11.82 6.55
CA HIS A 220 4.04 -13.28 6.79
C HIS A 220 2.99 -13.78 7.80
N ALA A 221 2.71 -13.01 8.85
CA ALA A 221 1.69 -13.39 9.83
C ALA A 221 0.29 -13.50 9.19
N PHE A 222 -0.02 -12.59 8.27
CA PHE A 222 -1.28 -12.58 7.53
C PHE A 222 -1.33 -13.68 6.46
N LEU A 223 -0.23 -13.90 5.75
CA LEU A 223 -0.10 -14.99 4.78
C LEU A 223 -0.37 -16.36 5.43
N ASN A 224 0.21 -16.61 6.61
CA ASN A 224 -0.03 -17.82 7.39
C ASN A 224 -1.50 -17.97 7.82
N ALA A 225 -2.21 -16.87 7.98
CA ALA A 225 -3.65 -16.85 8.24
C ALA A 225 -4.51 -16.93 6.98
N LYS A 226 -3.89 -17.11 5.79
CA LYS A 226 -4.54 -17.16 4.47
C LYS A 226 -5.25 -15.86 4.09
N ILE A 227 -4.77 -14.74 4.59
CA ILE A 227 -5.21 -13.41 4.21
C ILE A 227 -4.38 -12.96 3.00
N PRO A 228 -4.99 -12.38 1.94
CA PRO A 228 -4.26 -11.85 0.79
C PRO A 228 -3.28 -10.74 1.22
N VAL A 229 -2.02 -10.85 0.79
CA VAL A 229 -0.96 -9.90 1.17
C VAL A 229 -0.26 -9.33 -0.05
N ILE A 230 0.31 -8.15 0.12
CA ILE A 230 1.30 -7.54 -0.76
C ILE A 230 2.26 -6.73 0.09
N THR A 231 3.57 -6.87 -0.17
CA THR A 231 4.59 -5.99 0.41
C THR A 231 5.13 -5.05 -0.64
N ILE A 232 5.09 -3.74 -0.35
CA ILE A 232 5.65 -2.68 -1.17
C ILE A 232 6.92 -2.18 -0.49
N HIS A 233 8.05 -2.30 -1.18
CA HIS A 233 9.37 -1.97 -0.65
C HIS A 233 10.24 -1.23 -1.68
N SER A 234 11.44 -0.78 -1.27
CA SER A 234 12.41 -0.08 -2.14
C SER A 234 13.78 -0.75 -2.17
N VAL A 235 13.88 -1.98 -1.69
CA VAL A 235 15.16 -2.70 -1.54
C VAL A 235 15.56 -3.39 -2.84
N THR A 236 16.86 -3.36 -3.14
CA THR A 236 17.52 -4.15 -4.20
C THR A 236 18.73 -4.85 -3.60
N GLN A 237 19.39 -5.72 -4.38
CA GLN A 237 20.63 -6.35 -3.96
C GLN A 237 21.72 -5.33 -3.60
N GLU A 238 21.80 -4.22 -4.33
CA GLU A 238 22.78 -3.15 -4.12
C GLU A 238 22.48 -2.32 -2.87
N THR A 239 21.19 -2.15 -2.53
CA THR A 239 20.76 -1.33 -1.37
C THR A 239 20.54 -2.15 -0.10
N TRP A 240 20.39 -3.48 -0.21
CA TRP A 240 20.26 -4.37 0.93
C TRP A 240 21.27 -4.11 2.05
N PRO A 241 22.58 -3.91 1.78
CA PRO A 241 23.56 -3.66 2.82
C PRO A 241 23.38 -2.33 3.59
N VAL A 242 22.37 -1.53 3.30
CA VAL A 242 21.99 -0.34 4.10
C VAL A 242 21.26 -0.80 5.36
N LEU A 243 20.38 -1.79 5.23
CA LEU A 243 19.55 -2.30 6.32
C LEU A 243 20.43 -2.95 7.40
N HIS A 244 19.99 -2.91 8.65
CA HIS A 244 20.71 -3.45 9.80
C HIS A 244 22.18 -2.97 9.88
N SER A 245 22.45 -1.73 9.48
CA SER A 245 23.77 -1.13 9.49
C SER A 245 23.74 0.35 9.90
N ARG A 246 24.91 0.91 10.25
CA ARG A 246 25.04 2.35 10.53
C ARG A 246 24.68 3.25 9.35
N ARG A 247 24.48 2.69 8.15
CA ARG A 247 24.04 3.44 6.97
C ARG A 247 22.52 3.63 6.91
N ASP A 248 21.77 2.91 7.74
CA ASP A 248 20.34 3.13 7.88
C ASP A 248 20.06 4.44 8.61
N GLN A 249 20.05 5.51 7.83
CA GLN A 249 19.95 6.90 8.24
C GLN A 249 19.01 7.65 7.29
N LEU A 250 18.50 8.81 7.69
CA LEU A 250 17.69 9.67 6.83
C LEU A 250 18.36 10.00 5.50
N GLN A 251 19.68 10.16 5.50
CA GLN A 251 20.47 10.48 4.31
C GLN A 251 20.50 9.35 3.26
N ALA A 252 20.17 8.11 3.65
CA ALA A 252 20.05 7.00 2.71
C ALA A 252 18.77 7.07 1.89
N ILE A 253 17.76 7.78 2.38
CA ILE A 253 16.47 7.93 1.72
C ILE A 253 16.53 9.03 0.67
N ASN A 254 16.22 8.70 -0.59
CA ASN A 254 16.02 9.68 -1.63
C ASN A 254 14.62 10.28 -1.53
N PRO A 255 14.46 11.60 -1.30
CA PRO A 255 13.16 12.23 -1.10
C PRO A 255 12.20 12.05 -2.28
N ALA A 256 12.72 12.04 -3.52
CA ALA A 256 11.90 11.85 -4.70
C ALA A 256 11.35 10.43 -4.81
N TYR A 257 12.15 9.41 -4.48
CA TYR A 257 11.69 8.02 -4.45
C TYR A 257 10.70 7.79 -3.30
N TYR A 258 10.96 8.39 -2.14
CA TYR A 258 10.07 8.31 -0.99
C TYR A 258 8.71 8.96 -1.27
N TYR A 259 8.70 10.15 -1.86
CA TYR A 259 7.45 10.79 -2.27
C TYR A 259 6.73 10.01 -3.38
N THR A 260 7.48 9.39 -4.30
CA THR A 260 6.90 8.50 -5.31
C THR A 260 6.23 7.29 -4.65
N ALA A 261 6.86 6.68 -3.65
CA ALA A 261 6.28 5.58 -2.89
C ALA A 261 4.96 6.01 -2.21
N TYR A 262 4.93 7.17 -1.54
CA TYR A 262 3.71 7.73 -0.98
C TYR A 262 2.60 7.85 -2.04
N ARG A 263 2.88 8.48 -3.18
CA ARG A 263 1.89 8.69 -4.24
C ARG A 263 1.35 7.36 -4.80
N VAL A 264 2.23 6.41 -5.04
CA VAL A 264 1.84 5.08 -5.53
C VAL A 264 0.94 4.38 -4.52
N VAL A 265 1.35 4.35 -3.24
CA VAL A 265 0.57 3.67 -2.19
C VAL A 265 -0.76 4.35 -1.94
N ALA A 266 -0.82 5.69 -1.85
CA ALA A 266 -2.08 6.41 -1.66
C ALA A 266 -3.07 6.14 -2.81
N THR A 267 -2.60 6.20 -4.06
CA THR A 267 -3.40 5.87 -5.24
C THR A 267 -3.85 4.41 -5.21
N TYR A 268 -2.92 3.50 -4.86
CA TYR A 268 -3.18 2.07 -4.79
C TYR A 268 -4.26 1.72 -3.76
N LEU A 269 -4.19 2.27 -2.57
CA LEU A 269 -5.20 2.04 -1.52
C LEU A 269 -6.58 2.55 -1.96
N ALA A 270 -6.65 3.75 -2.55
CA ALA A 270 -7.90 4.29 -3.08
C ALA A 270 -8.44 3.44 -4.25
N TYR A 271 -7.58 2.86 -5.07
CA TYR A 271 -7.96 1.95 -6.15
C TYR A 271 -8.44 0.60 -5.62
N LEU A 272 -7.74 -0.01 -4.65
CA LEU A 272 -8.16 -1.25 -4.00
C LEU A 272 -9.56 -1.12 -3.40
N ASP A 273 -9.87 0.01 -2.77
CA ASP A 273 -11.19 0.29 -2.20
C ASP A 273 -12.32 0.15 -3.24
N THR A 274 -12.05 0.44 -4.50
CA THR A 274 -13.02 0.30 -5.59
C THR A 274 -13.05 -1.09 -6.24
N ARG A 275 -11.98 -1.89 -6.11
CA ARG A 275 -11.78 -3.15 -6.86
C ARG A 275 -11.98 -4.41 -6.04
N LEU A 276 -11.72 -4.36 -4.74
CA LEU A 276 -11.92 -5.52 -3.88
C LEU A 276 -13.40 -5.77 -3.59
N PRO A 277 -13.81 -7.05 -3.39
CA PRO A 277 -15.20 -7.42 -3.09
C PRO A 277 -15.60 -7.03 -1.67
#